data_777d584a4be5e762bc4d9cee3ad11815
#
_entry.id   777d584a4be5e762bc4d9cee3ad11815
#
_cell.length_a   1.000
_cell.length_b   1.000
_cell.length_c   1.000
_cell.angle_alpha   90.00
_cell.angle_beta   90.00
_cell.angle_gamma   90.00
#
_symmetry.space_group_name_H-M   'P 1'
#
loop_
_entity.id
_entity.type
_entity.pdbx_description
1 polymer ?
#
loop_
_entity_poly.entity_id
_entity_poly.type
_entity_poly.pdbx_seq_one_letter_code
_entity_poly.pdbx_strand_id
1 'polypeptide(L)'
;MLKWLLALPFAAFILFNAYVYGNIITYRAVAPHQSAFMSMRMSEFRDAGKAVALDYRWVPYQAVSTNLKKALIASEDAKFAEHGGFDWSGIQSAIKRNEKSGKVRAGGSTISQQLAKNLFLNDSRSYI
;
A
#
# COMPACT_ATOMS: atom_id res chain seq x y z
N MET A 1 24.39 -10.29 29.42
CA MET A 1 23.40 -11.03 28.62
C MET A 1 22.10 -10.24 28.46
N LEU A 2 21.47 -9.74 29.52
CA LEU A 2 20.17 -9.00 29.45
C LEU A 2 20.20 -7.76 28.54
N LYS A 3 21.31 -7.00 28.50
CA LYS A 3 21.46 -5.81 27.64
C LYS A 3 21.34 -6.14 26.14
N TRP A 4 21.80 -7.30 25.69
CA TRP A 4 21.73 -7.72 24.30
C TRP A 4 20.34 -8.20 23.89
N LEU A 5 19.54 -8.69 24.84
CA LEU A 5 18.15 -9.07 24.59
C LEU A 5 17.26 -7.88 24.19
N LEU A 6 17.58 -6.68 24.65
CA LEU A 6 16.88 -5.45 24.27
C LEU A 6 17.56 -4.73 23.10
N ALA A 7 18.88 -4.83 22.98
CA ALA A 7 19.64 -4.14 21.93
C ALA A 7 19.33 -4.73 20.52
N LEU A 8 19.22 -6.04 20.39
CA LEU A 8 18.96 -6.68 19.11
C LEU A 8 17.58 -6.30 18.50
N PRO A 9 16.44 -6.40 19.21
CA PRO A 9 15.18 -5.96 18.65
C PRO A 9 15.14 -4.46 18.37
N PHE A 10 15.81 -3.64 19.17
CA PHE A 10 15.92 -2.20 18.92
C PHE A 10 16.74 -1.90 17.66
N ALA A 11 17.87 -2.56 17.46
CA ALA A 11 18.66 -2.44 16.25
C ALA A 11 17.88 -2.91 15.01
N ALA A 12 17.17 -4.04 15.09
CA ALA A 12 16.31 -4.54 14.03
C ALA A 12 15.20 -3.55 13.69
N PHE A 13 14.58 -2.92 14.69
CA PHE A 13 13.58 -1.88 14.49
C PHE A 13 14.15 -0.65 13.75
N ILE A 14 15.33 -0.18 14.13
CA ILE A 14 16.00 0.94 13.45
C ILE A 14 16.33 0.58 12.01
N LEU A 15 16.92 -0.59 11.77
CA LEU A 15 17.27 -1.05 10.42
C LEU A 15 16.02 -1.20 9.53
N PHE A 16 14.94 -1.75 10.07
CA PHE A 16 13.67 -1.85 9.37
C PHE A 16 13.13 -0.47 8.98
N ASN A 17 13.11 0.49 9.92
CA ASN A 17 12.66 1.85 9.62
C ASN A 17 13.59 2.53 8.59
N ALA A 18 14.90 2.39 8.72
CA ALA A 18 15.84 2.93 7.75
C ALA A 18 15.62 2.36 6.34
N TYR A 19 15.35 1.06 6.24
CA TYR A 19 14.99 0.40 4.98
C TYR A 19 13.69 0.98 4.39
N VAL A 20 12.62 1.10 5.20
CA VAL A 20 11.32 1.62 4.73
C VAL A 20 11.45 3.08 4.28
N TYR A 21 12.05 3.95 5.10
CA TYR A 21 12.25 5.36 4.73
C TYR A 21 13.18 5.52 3.53
N GLY A 22 14.24 4.72 3.46
CA GLY A 22 15.14 4.70 2.30
C GLY A 22 14.41 4.39 1.00
N ASN A 23 13.53 3.40 1.01
CA ASN A 23 12.69 3.09 -0.15
C ASN A 23 11.71 4.23 -0.50
N ILE A 24 11.04 4.82 0.48
CA ILE A 24 10.12 5.94 0.25
C ILE A 24 10.85 7.13 -0.38
N ILE A 25 12.04 7.48 0.12
CA ILE A 25 12.86 8.56 -0.43
C ILE A 25 13.30 8.23 -1.87
N THR A 26 13.72 6.99 -2.10
CA THR A 26 14.13 6.54 -3.43
C THR A 26 12.98 6.59 -4.43
N TYR A 27 11.80 6.12 -4.07
CA TYR A 27 10.62 6.12 -4.94
C TYR A 27 10.05 7.52 -5.21
N ARG A 28 10.45 8.51 -4.44
CA ARG A 28 10.18 9.92 -4.75
C ARG A 28 10.90 10.39 -6.02
N ALA A 29 12.07 9.84 -6.31
CA ALA A 29 12.95 10.26 -7.41
C ALA A 29 13.03 9.22 -8.54
N VAL A 30 12.89 7.95 -8.23
CA VAL A 30 13.08 6.83 -9.16
C VAL A 30 11.80 5.97 -9.17
N ALA A 31 11.27 5.73 -10.37
CA ALA A 31 10.14 4.84 -10.52
C ALA A 31 10.47 3.42 -10.05
N PRO A 32 9.63 2.76 -9.26
CA PRO A 32 9.85 1.36 -8.88
C PRO A 32 9.79 0.48 -10.13
N HIS A 33 10.76 -0.41 -10.29
CA HIS A 33 10.74 -1.39 -11.38
C HIS A 33 9.60 -2.40 -11.24
N GLN A 34 9.23 -2.72 -10.00
CA GLN A 34 8.21 -3.69 -9.68
C GLN A 34 7.69 -3.42 -8.26
N SER A 35 6.38 -3.52 -8.05
CA SER A 35 5.79 -3.48 -6.72
C SER A 35 5.73 -4.88 -6.09
N ALA A 36 5.57 -4.95 -4.76
CA ALA A 36 5.35 -6.23 -4.07
C ALA A 36 4.12 -6.97 -4.62
N PHE A 37 3.04 -6.22 -4.93
CA PHE A 37 1.84 -6.80 -5.53
C PHE A 37 2.10 -7.38 -6.93
N MET A 38 2.87 -6.69 -7.78
CA MET A 38 3.28 -7.22 -9.09
C MET A 38 4.10 -8.50 -8.94
N SER A 39 5.08 -8.51 -8.02
CA SER A 39 5.90 -9.69 -7.74
C SER A 39 5.06 -10.88 -7.31
N MET A 40 4.11 -10.66 -6.43
CA MET A 40 3.19 -11.68 -5.94
C MET A 40 2.35 -12.26 -7.10
N ARG A 41 1.74 -11.40 -7.93
CA ARG A 41 0.95 -11.85 -9.08
C ARG A 41 1.78 -12.64 -10.10
N MET A 42 3.02 -12.23 -10.34
CA MET A 42 3.92 -12.98 -11.21
C MET A 42 4.28 -14.34 -10.64
N SER A 43 4.44 -14.46 -9.31
CA SER A 43 4.63 -15.76 -8.65
C SER A 43 3.41 -16.67 -8.81
N GLU A 44 2.22 -16.16 -8.53
CA GLU A 44 0.96 -16.93 -8.69
C GLU A 44 0.79 -17.46 -10.13
N PHE A 45 1.10 -16.66 -11.15
CA PHE A 45 1.05 -17.12 -12.54
C PHE A 45 2.07 -18.22 -12.82
N ARG A 46 3.27 -18.08 -12.30
CA ARG A 46 4.33 -19.09 -12.43
C ARG A 46 3.94 -20.40 -11.77
N ASP A 47 3.41 -20.33 -10.55
CA ASP A 47 2.97 -21.50 -9.78
C ASP A 47 1.78 -22.19 -10.44
N ALA A 48 0.95 -21.44 -11.16
CA ALA A 48 -0.13 -21.96 -11.99
C ALA A 48 0.32 -22.47 -13.38
N GLY A 49 1.63 -22.54 -13.63
CA GLY A 49 2.19 -22.99 -14.91
C GLY A 49 1.95 -22.05 -16.11
N LYS A 50 1.60 -20.79 -15.84
CA LYS A 50 1.31 -19.80 -16.88
C LYS A 50 2.56 -18.97 -17.19
N ALA A 51 3.01 -18.98 -18.46
CA ALA A 51 4.06 -18.10 -18.95
C ALA A 51 3.46 -16.72 -19.23
N VAL A 52 3.52 -15.82 -18.24
CA VAL A 52 3.05 -14.43 -18.35
C VAL A 52 4.24 -13.49 -18.20
N ALA A 53 4.36 -12.52 -19.11
CA ALA A 53 5.32 -11.43 -19.00
C ALA A 53 4.63 -10.19 -18.40
N LEU A 54 5.34 -9.47 -17.54
CA LEU A 54 4.87 -8.20 -17.01
C LEU A 54 5.06 -7.11 -18.09
N ASP A 55 3.96 -6.58 -18.63
CA ASP A 55 3.99 -5.36 -19.43
C ASP A 55 3.76 -4.16 -18.51
N TYR A 56 4.85 -3.52 -18.13
CA TYR A 56 4.85 -2.41 -17.20
C TYR A 56 5.48 -1.17 -17.85
N ARG A 57 4.70 -0.08 -17.90
CA ARG A 57 5.18 1.22 -18.38
C ARG A 57 4.92 2.29 -17.33
N TRP A 58 5.99 2.87 -16.82
CA TRP A 58 5.91 4.05 -15.99
C TRP A 58 5.47 5.27 -16.79
N VAL A 59 4.51 6.00 -16.27
CA VAL A 59 4.05 7.27 -16.83
C VAL A 59 4.33 8.37 -15.80
N PRO A 60 5.08 9.43 -16.16
CA PRO A 60 5.32 10.57 -15.26
C PRO A 60 4.01 11.21 -14.83
N TYR A 61 3.96 11.68 -13.57
CA TYR A 61 2.74 12.28 -13.00
C TYR A 61 2.15 13.40 -13.85
N GLN A 62 3.01 14.21 -14.49
CA GLN A 62 2.61 15.31 -15.36
C GLN A 62 1.90 14.85 -16.64
N ALA A 63 2.23 13.66 -17.12
CA ALA A 63 1.61 13.07 -18.31
C ALA A 63 0.25 12.38 -18.00
N VAL A 64 -0.07 12.16 -16.73
CA VAL A 64 -1.39 11.64 -16.34
C VAL A 64 -2.43 12.76 -16.42
N SER A 65 -3.56 12.51 -17.09
CA SER A 65 -4.59 13.52 -17.27
C SER A 65 -5.16 14.01 -15.93
N THR A 66 -5.47 15.29 -15.85
CA THR A 66 -6.09 15.90 -14.65
C THR A 66 -7.44 15.25 -14.31
N ASN A 67 -8.20 14.86 -15.34
CA ASN A 67 -9.49 14.20 -15.13
C ASN A 67 -9.32 12.82 -14.49
N LEU A 68 -8.30 12.04 -14.90
CA LEU A 68 -8.01 10.74 -14.26
C LEU A 68 -7.59 10.92 -12.80
N LYS A 69 -6.73 11.90 -12.50
CA LYS A 69 -6.34 12.22 -11.12
C LYS A 69 -7.54 12.57 -10.24
N LYS A 70 -8.43 13.42 -10.74
CA LYS A 70 -9.67 13.81 -10.03
C LYS A 70 -10.61 12.62 -9.85
N ALA A 71 -10.80 11.82 -10.89
CA ALA A 71 -11.65 10.63 -10.83
C ALA A 71 -11.13 9.63 -9.80
N LEU A 72 -9.82 9.37 -9.75
CA LEU A 72 -9.20 8.50 -8.77
C LEU A 72 -9.45 8.99 -7.33
N ILE A 73 -9.20 10.28 -7.07
CA ILE A 73 -9.44 10.88 -5.75
C ILE A 73 -10.93 10.77 -5.38
N ALA A 74 -11.83 11.11 -6.29
CA ALA A 74 -13.26 11.08 -6.01
C ALA A 74 -13.80 9.66 -5.75
N SER A 75 -13.24 8.64 -6.41
CA SER A 75 -13.71 7.25 -6.26
C SER A 75 -13.10 6.52 -5.08
N GLU A 76 -11.81 6.76 -4.79
CA GLU A 76 -11.06 5.98 -3.82
C GLU A 76 -10.93 6.69 -2.47
N ASP A 77 -10.82 8.01 -2.47
CA ASP A 77 -10.50 8.78 -1.28
C ASP A 77 -10.90 10.25 -1.45
N ALA A 78 -12.19 10.52 -1.41
CA ALA A 78 -12.74 11.86 -1.67
C ALA A 78 -12.18 12.95 -0.74
N LYS A 79 -11.64 12.56 0.43
CA LYS A 79 -11.04 13.43 1.43
C LYS A 79 -9.51 13.43 1.42
N PHE A 80 -8.89 12.95 0.35
CA PHE A 80 -7.43 12.79 0.26
C PHE A 80 -6.62 14.03 0.67
N ALA A 81 -7.14 15.23 0.40
CA ALA A 81 -6.49 16.48 0.77
C ALA A 81 -6.76 16.94 2.23
N GLU A 82 -7.64 16.24 2.97
CA GLU A 82 -8.09 16.64 4.30
C GLU A 82 -7.42 15.84 5.43
N HIS A 83 -6.70 14.75 5.08
CA HIS A 83 -6.04 13.88 6.08
C HIS A 83 -4.57 13.60 5.74
N GLY A 84 -3.80 13.21 6.75
CA GLY A 84 -2.36 12.90 6.63
C GLY A 84 -2.06 11.43 6.31
N GLY A 85 -2.85 10.78 5.44
CA GLY A 85 -2.65 9.38 5.04
C GLY A 85 -3.67 8.39 5.61
N PHE A 86 -4.37 8.72 6.71
CA PHE A 86 -5.43 7.92 7.32
C PHE A 86 -6.70 8.76 7.48
N ASP A 87 -7.80 8.36 6.86
CA ASP A 87 -9.13 8.94 7.14
C ASP A 87 -9.81 8.16 8.28
N TRP A 88 -9.54 8.55 9.52
CA TRP A 88 -10.14 7.92 10.70
C TRP A 88 -11.65 7.99 10.69
N SER A 89 -12.23 9.08 10.19
CA SER A 89 -13.68 9.26 10.08
C SER A 89 -14.29 8.30 9.05
N GLY A 90 -13.63 8.12 7.92
CA GLY A 90 -14.00 7.17 6.89
C GLY A 90 -13.91 5.73 7.37
N ILE A 91 -12.83 5.36 8.10
CA ILE A 91 -12.66 4.04 8.70
C ILE A 91 -13.81 3.74 9.67
N GLN A 92 -14.11 4.65 10.62
CA GLN A 92 -15.21 4.46 11.57
C GLN A 92 -16.57 4.33 10.86
N SER A 93 -16.79 5.13 9.82
CA SER A 93 -18.02 5.07 9.03
C SER A 93 -18.14 3.75 8.25
N ALA A 94 -17.04 3.22 7.73
CA ALA A 94 -17.01 1.92 7.07
C ALA A 94 -17.30 0.78 8.05
N ILE A 95 -16.71 0.79 9.25
CA ILE A 95 -16.97 -0.19 10.30
C ILE A 95 -18.46 -0.20 10.65
N LYS A 96 -19.05 0.96 10.97
CA LYS A 96 -20.47 1.06 11.31
C LYS A 96 -21.39 0.55 10.21
N ARG A 97 -21.08 0.83 8.94
CA ARG A 97 -21.86 0.32 7.79
C ARG A 97 -21.74 -1.20 7.64
N ASN A 98 -20.57 -1.75 7.86
CA ASN A 98 -20.33 -3.18 7.78
C ASN A 98 -21.03 -3.94 8.92
N GLU A 99 -20.95 -3.43 10.15
CA GLU A 99 -21.68 -3.97 11.31
C GLU A 99 -23.18 -3.99 11.05
N LYS A 100 -23.75 -2.86 10.61
CA LYS A 100 -25.18 -2.76 10.31
C LYS A 100 -25.65 -3.70 9.20
N SER A 101 -24.77 -3.98 8.22
CA SER A 101 -25.13 -4.85 7.07
C SER A 101 -24.82 -6.33 7.31
N GLY A 102 -24.08 -6.69 8.37
CA GLY A 102 -23.57 -8.03 8.65
C GLY A 102 -22.59 -8.54 7.59
N LYS A 103 -22.11 -7.69 6.69
CA LYS A 103 -21.20 -8.03 5.58
C LYS A 103 -20.19 -6.91 5.37
N VAL A 104 -18.97 -7.28 4.94
CA VAL A 104 -17.94 -6.30 4.53
C VAL A 104 -18.31 -5.73 3.16
N ARG A 105 -18.93 -4.55 3.13
CA ARG A 105 -19.37 -3.85 1.93
C ARG A 105 -18.64 -2.52 1.69
N ALA A 106 -18.14 -1.90 2.76
CA ALA A 106 -17.47 -0.61 2.70
C ALA A 106 -16.01 -0.77 3.11
N GLY A 107 -15.11 -0.30 2.28
CA GLY A 107 -13.71 -0.09 2.61
C GLY A 107 -13.51 1.28 3.27
N GLY A 108 -12.51 1.38 4.14
CA GLY A 108 -12.07 2.65 4.74
C GLY A 108 -10.61 2.94 4.45
N SER A 109 -10.03 2.28 3.43
CA SER A 109 -8.63 2.49 3.06
C SER A 109 -8.46 3.74 2.20
N THR A 110 -7.43 4.52 2.49
CA THR A 110 -7.04 5.71 1.72
C THR A 110 -6.12 5.35 0.55
N ILE A 111 -5.95 6.27 -0.40
CA ILE A 111 -4.97 6.13 -1.50
C ILE A 111 -3.56 5.87 -0.94
N SER A 112 -3.16 6.56 0.13
CA SER A 112 -1.85 6.37 0.77
C SER A 112 -1.68 4.95 1.33
N GLN A 113 -2.69 4.41 2.00
CA GLN A 113 -2.67 3.04 2.52
C GLN A 113 -2.64 1.99 1.39
N GLN A 114 -3.41 2.20 0.33
CA GLN A 114 -3.40 1.33 -0.85
C GLN A 114 -2.04 1.35 -1.55
N LEU A 115 -1.43 2.53 -1.69
CA LEU A 115 -0.10 2.68 -2.28
C LEU A 115 0.96 1.94 -1.45
N ALA A 116 0.98 2.15 -0.12
CA ALA A 116 1.91 1.48 0.79
C ALA A 116 1.74 -0.06 0.73
N LYS A 117 0.49 -0.54 0.75
CA LYS A 117 0.19 -1.97 0.61
C LYS A 117 0.75 -2.51 -0.71
N ASN A 118 0.47 -1.88 -1.82
CA ASN A 118 0.84 -2.38 -3.14
C ASN A 118 2.36 -2.35 -3.38
N LEU A 119 3.05 -1.37 -2.81
CA LEU A 119 4.52 -1.26 -2.96
C LEU A 119 5.28 -2.24 -2.08
N PHE A 120 4.83 -2.46 -0.85
CA PHE A 120 5.67 -3.09 0.18
C PHE A 120 5.09 -4.37 0.78
N LEU A 121 3.78 -4.62 0.65
CA LEU A 121 3.11 -5.73 1.33
C LEU A 121 2.57 -6.76 0.34
N ASN A 122 2.35 -7.97 0.85
CA ASN A 122 1.63 -9.01 0.13
C ASN A 122 0.11 -8.91 0.40
N ASP A 123 -0.68 -9.75 -0.27
CA ASP A 123 -2.15 -9.76 -0.13
C ASP A 123 -2.63 -10.65 1.04
N SER A 124 -1.74 -11.13 1.89
CA SER A 124 -2.12 -11.90 3.07
C SER A 124 -2.94 -11.02 4.01
N ARG A 125 -4.20 -11.38 4.22
CA ARG A 125 -5.04 -10.80 5.26
C ARG A 125 -4.61 -11.41 6.60
N SER A 126 -3.63 -10.81 7.24
CA SER A 126 -3.30 -11.11 8.63
C SER A 126 -4.14 -10.19 9.50
N TYR A 127 -5.09 -10.75 10.21
CA TYR A 127 -5.72 -10.10 11.36
C TYR A 127 -4.81 -10.44 12.56
N ILE A 128 -3.95 -9.48 12.95
CA ILE A 128 -3.25 -9.54 14.23
C ILE A 128 -4.15 -8.92 15.27
#